data_628d0e7e1e6164b968b686e955b69048
#
_entry.id   628d0e7e1e6164b968b686e955b69048
#
_cell.length_a   1.000
_cell.length_b   1.000
_cell.length_c   1.000
_cell.angle_alpha   90.00
_cell.angle_beta   90.00
_cell.angle_gamma   90.00
#
_symmetry.space_group_name_H-M   'P 1'
#
loop_
_entity.id
_entity.type
_entity.pdbx_description
1 polymer ?
#
loop_
_entity_poly.entity_id
_entity_poly.type
_entity_poly.pdbx_seq_one_letter_code
_entity_poly.pdbx_strand_id
1 'polypeptide(L)'
;MLFASLSFLLLFLPLCLLGQRLTAALAPQGLRLFLLAASLLWYARFGAGPLLGMLAYVLLAWCLGLLVAARPRRSRLVWAVLLALLPLCVLRYLPWLSGELGALTGHDWPLAVWAMPPGLPFVTLVIIAWLVDVYRGQVHPGGPLGHALFSLFFPCVLGGPLLRGGPWQKQLEQLLPAREDGSVGHVPALCHDLLPAQGLTLLVMGLAKTVIMADALDRVAAPLFQAASQGWPLHPAEAWLGSVAQSLHIYFSFSGYADMAVGVGLLLGIRLPDNFDSPYKATGFVDFWRRWHMTLAAWLRDFLYLPLGGGAHGRARQYLALVLSMSLIGLWHGAGWCFLLWGLLHGLLLCGNQAFRRLVYGTPVQDALDLPPLHGLCVLLTFVCLNVSWVIFFADSPQTAVHYVGSMLGLHGGEPAAAATWLDRVLPHGYVHGWSALLPPLAGLLLVWALPNSRELVLGHRDGSRPAGAPALEDARRRVNRRLWALLLVLLTIVSLLLLPGRTAVPWLW
;
A
#
# COMPACT_ATOMS: atom_id res chain seq x y z
N MET A 1 3.14 15.07 -0.42
CA MET A 1 3.48 13.79 0.18
C MET A 1 4.55 13.95 1.22
N LEU A 2 4.41 13.22 2.33
CA LEU A 2 5.17 13.56 3.51
C LEU A 2 6.60 13.05 3.50
N PHE A 3 6.84 11.83 3.03
CA PHE A 3 8.20 11.32 2.88
C PHE A 3 8.93 11.93 1.68
N ALA A 4 8.22 12.18 0.59
CA ALA A 4 8.75 12.87 -0.57
C ALA A 4 8.60 14.39 -0.41
N SER A 5 9.24 14.98 0.61
CA SER A 5 9.35 16.42 0.79
C SER A 5 10.73 16.79 1.29
N LEU A 6 11.26 17.95 0.86
CA LEU A 6 12.57 18.43 1.28
C LEU A 6 12.67 18.61 2.80
N SER A 7 11.60 19.11 3.43
CA SER A 7 11.54 19.27 4.89
C SER A 7 11.65 17.95 5.64
N PHE A 8 11.05 16.87 5.10
CA PHE A 8 11.20 15.54 5.69
C PHE A 8 12.63 15.01 5.50
N LEU A 9 13.12 15.02 4.27
CA LEU A 9 14.39 14.38 3.90
C LEU A 9 15.61 15.09 4.46
N LEU A 10 15.61 16.44 4.45
CA LEU A 10 16.78 17.23 4.80
C LEU A 10 16.77 17.77 6.23
N LEU A 11 15.60 17.81 6.88
CA LEU A 11 15.50 18.35 8.24
C LEU A 11 14.97 17.30 9.22
N PHE A 12 13.73 16.82 9.04
CA PHE A 12 13.10 15.95 10.02
C PHE A 12 13.83 14.61 10.19
N LEU A 13 14.11 13.89 9.10
CA LEU A 13 14.74 12.57 9.17
C LEU A 13 16.17 12.62 9.74
N PRO A 14 17.08 13.52 9.30
CA PRO A 14 18.41 13.64 9.90
C PRO A 14 18.35 13.99 11.40
N LEU A 15 17.51 14.94 11.81
CA LEU A 15 17.34 15.29 13.22
C LEU A 15 16.75 14.14 14.03
N CYS A 16 15.80 13.40 13.46
CA CYS A 16 15.22 12.21 14.11
C CYS A 16 16.27 11.11 14.32
N LEU A 17 17.10 10.85 13.30
CA LEU A 17 18.19 9.84 13.40
C LEU A 17 19.27 10.27 14.40
N LEU A 18 19.65 11.54 14.41
CA LEU A 18 20.60 12.08 15.37
C LEU A 18 20.03 11.99 16.80
N GLY A 19 18.79 12.47 16.99
CA GLY A 19 18.12 12.41 18.30
C GLY A 19 17.93 10.99 18.80
N GLN A 20 17.61 10.04 17.94
CA GLN A 20 17.54 8.62 18.29
C GLN A 20 18.89 8.09 18.79
N ARG A 21 20.00 8.39 18.06
CA ARG A 21 21.36 7.97 18.46
C ARG A 21 21.77 8.58 19.79
N LEU A 22 21.51 9.87 19.97
CA LEU A 22 21.80 10.56 21.22
C LEU A 22 20.99 9.99 22.40
N THR A 23 19.69 9.75 22.18
CA THR A 23 18.82 9.15 23.21
C THR A 23 19.28 7.73 23.54
N ALA A 24 19.62 6.92 22.54
CA ALA A 24 20.13 5.57 22.76
C ALA A 24 21.46 5.55 23.53
N ALA A 25 22.33 6.55 23.33
CA ALA A 25 23.61 6.66 24.00
C ALA A 25 23.52 7.23 25.43
N LEU A 26 22.66 8.26 25.62
CA LEU A 26 22.64 9.03 26.90
C LEU A 26 21.50 8.61 27.84
N ALA A 27 20.37 8.17 27.29
CA ALA A 27 19.17 7.81 28.05
C ALA A 27 18.37 6.69 27.32
N PRO A 28 18.91 5.47 27.20
CA PRO A 28 18.32 4.41 26.39
C PRO A 28 16.88 4.05 26.78
N GLN A 29 16.52 4.20 28.06
CA GLN A 29 15.15 4.01 28.54
C GLN A 29 14.14 5.02 27.95
N GLY A 30 14.62 6.20 27.51
CA GLY A 30 13.84 7.25 26.84
C GLY A 30 13.57 7.00 25.37
N LEU A 31 14.14 5.96 24.73
CA LEU A 31 14.06 5.74 23.30
C LEU A 31 12.62 5.59 22.79
N ARG A 32 11.77 4.87 23.53
CA ARG A 32 10.35 4.73 23.19
C ARG A 32 9.60 6.07 23.22
N LEU A 33 9.89 6.89 24.24
CA LEU A 33 9.30 8.23 24.36
C LEU A 33 9.79 9.14 23.25
N PHE A 34 11.09 9.09 22.92
CA PHE A 34 11.64 9.83 21.79
C PHE A 34 10.96 9.48 20.46
N LEU A 35 10.81 8.18 20.14
CA LEU A 35 10.15 7.72 18.92
C LEU A 35 8.68 8.13 18.89
N LEU A 36 7.98 8.10 20.02
CA LEU A 36 6.60 8.61 20.11
C LEU A 36 6.57 10.11 19.90
N ALA A 37 7.44 10.88 20.55
CA ALA A 37 7.51 12.34 20.38
C ALA A 37 7.81 12.72 18.92
N ALA A 38 8.75 12.03 18.26
CA ALA A 38 9.03 12.20 16.84
C ALA A 38 7.80 11.89 15.96
N SER A 39 7.06 10.83 16.28
CA SER A 39 5.83 10.46 15.56
C SER A 39 4.73 11.49 15.73
N LEU A 40 4.54 12.00 16.94
CA LEU A 40 3.57 13.07 17.23
C LEU A 40 3.96 14.39 16.56
N LEU A 41 5.23 14.77 16.62
CA LEU A 41 5.74 15.96 15.94
C LEU A 41 5.52 15.89 14.43
N TRP A 42 5.79 14.71 13.84
CA TRP A 42 5.55 14.50 12.42
C TRP A 42 4.06 14.55 12.09
N TYR A 43 3.19 14.01 12.93
CA TYR A 43 1.75 14.03 12.72
C TYR A 43 1.13 15.43 12.98
N ALA A 44 1.70 16.24 13.89
CA ALA A 44 1.23 17.57 14.23
C ALA A 44 1.17 18.54 13.03
N ARG A 45 1.90 18.26 11.96
CA ARG A 45 1.86 19.02 10.69
C ARG A 45 0.49 19.05 10.01
N PHE A 46 -0.40 18.10 10.34
CA PHE A 46 -1.78 18.10 9.86
C PHE A 46 -2.72 19.02 10.62
N GLY A 47 -2.21 19.66 11.66
CA GLY A 47 -2.94 20.57 12.52
C GLY A 47 -3.34 19.96 13.87
N ALA A 48 -3.72 20.82 14.80
CA ALA A 48 -4.05 20.41 16.16
C ALA A 48 -5.33 19.54 16.22
N GLY A 49 -6.35 19.86 15.43
CA GLY A 49 -7.61 19.09 15.39
C GLY A 49 -7.40 17.61 15.04
N PRO A 50 -6.80 17.28 13.87
CA PRO A 50 -6.48 15.92 13.51
C PRO A 50 -5.57 15.21 14.52
N LEU A 51 -4.58 15.90 15.09
CA LEU A 51 -3.70 15.32 16.12
C LEU A 51 -4.47 14.93 17.37
N LEU A 52 -5.27 15.84 17.92
CA LEU A 52 -6.06 15.60 19.13
C LEU A 52 -7.13 14.52 18.89
N GLY A 53 -7.78 14.53 17.72
CA GLY A 53 -8.75 13.50 17.33
C GLY A 53 -8.10 12.12 17.26
N MET A 54 -6.91 12.03 16.65
CA MET A 54 -6.16 10.76 16.57
C MET A 54 -5.65 10.29 17.94
N LEU A 55 -5.18 11.19 18.79
CA LEU A 55 -4.78 10.85 20.16
C LEU A 55 -5.96 10.35 20.99
N ALA A 56 -7.11 11.01 20.92
CA ALA A 56 -8.34 10.57 21.59
C ALA A 56 -8.77 9.19 21.09
N TYR A 57 -8.69 8.93 19.77
CA TYR A 57 -9.01 7.66 19.18
C TYR A 57 -8.08 6.53 19.64
N VAL A 58 -6.79 6.78 19.68
CA VAL A 58 -5.79 5.79 20.15
C VAL A 58 -5.94 5.53 21.64
N LEU A 59 -6.25 6.54 22.45
CA LEU A 59 -6.54 6.37 23.88
C LEU A 59 -7.82 5.55 24.09
N LEU A 60 -8.89 5.84 23.36
CA LEU A 60 -10.11 5.03 23.36
C LEU A 60 -9.78 3.55 23.04
N ALA A 61 -9.01 3.32 21.98
CA ALA A 61 -8.63 1.97 21.57
C ALA A 61 -7.84 1.23 22.67
N TRP A 62 -6.92 1.91 23.35
CA TRP A 62 -6.20 1.34 24.48
C TRP A 62 -7.12 0.98 25.63
N CYS A 63 -8.06 1.85 26.01
CA CYS A 63 -9.08 1.56 27.05
C CYS A 63 -9.93 0.33 26.67
N LEU A 64 -10.36 0.25 25.38
CA LEU A 64 -11.10 -0.93 24.89
C LEU A 64 -10.25 -2.20 24.99
N GLY A 65 -8.96 -2.14 24.70
CA GLY A 65 -8.03 -3.25 24.88
C GLY A 65 -7.91 -3.72 26.32
N LEU A 66 -7.85 -2.80 27.29
CA LEU A 66 -7.88 -3.15 28.72
C LEU A 66 -9.17 -3.84 29.12
N LEU A 67 -10.33 -3.36 28.62
CA LEU A 67 -11.65 -3.98 28.89
C LEU A 67 -11.74 -5.37 28.30
N VAL A 68 -11.18 -5.62 27.13
CA VAL A 68 -11.13 -6.94 26.49
C VAL A 68 -10.19 -7.86 27.27
N ALA A 69 -8.99 -7.39 27.64
CA ALA A 69 -8.00 -8.17 28.39
C ALA A 69 -8.49 -8.58 29.78
N ALA A 70 -9.17 -7.67 30.51
CA ALA A 70 -9.68 -7.93 31.85
C ALA A 70 -10.69 -9.11 31.91
N ARG A 71 -11.49 -9.28 30.87
CA ARG A 71 -12.42 -10.44 30.73
C ARG A 71 -12.61 -10.75 29.25
N PRO A 72 -11.87 -11.69 28.66
CA PRO A 72 -11.87 -11.99 27.23
C PRO A 72 -13.16 -12.74 26.82
N ARG A 73 -14.25 -11.99 26.67
CA ARG A 73 -15.54 -12.47 26.18
C ARG A 73 -15.76 -12.02 24.74
N ARG A 74 -16.33 -12.89 23.89
CA ARG A 74 -16.63 -12.58 22.48
C ARG A 74 -17.49 -11.32 22.33
N SER A 75 -18.49 -11.12 23.20
CA SER A 75 -19.34 -9.93 23.17
C SER A 75 -18.54 -8.64 23.39
N ARG A 76 -17.58 -8.64 24.34
CA ARG A 76 -16.72 -7.48 24.58
C ARG A 76 -15.85 -7.15 23.37
N LEU A 77 -15.26 -8.17 22.73
CA LEU A 77 -14.50 -7.97 21.50
C LEU A 77 -15.38 -7.34 20.41
N VAL A 78 -16.59 -7.87 20.20
CA VAL A 78 -17.52 -7.33 19.19
C VAL A 78 -17.82 -5.85 19.46
N TRP A 79 -18.19 -5.48 20.70
CA TRP A 79 -18.42 -4.08 21.07
C TRP A 79 -17.17 -3.21 20.92
N ALA A 80 -16.00 -3.71 21.30
CA ALA A 80 -14.75 -2.99 21.15
C ALA A 80 -14.42 -2.72 19.66
N VAL A 81 -14.64 -3.72 18.79
CA VAL A 81 -14.45 -3.55 17.33
C VAL A 81 -15.46 -2.58 16.73
N LEU A 82 -16.74 -2.65 17.13
CA LEU A 82 -17.78 -1.73 16.66
C LEU A 82 -17.47 -0.29 17.07
N LEU A 83 -17.06 -0.07 18.33
CA LEU A 83 -16.65 1.24 18.83
C LEU A 83 -15.36 1.76 18.14
N ALA A 84 -14.42 0.88 17.83
CA ALA A 84 -13.23 1.25 17.07
C ALA A 84 -13.55 1.61 15.60
N LEU A 85 -14.56 0.98 14.99
CA LEU A 85 -15.03 1.30 13.64
C LEU A 85 -15.86 2.60 13.58
N LEU A 86 -16.50 2.98 14.67
CA LEU A 86 -17.47 4.07 14.71
C LEU A 86 -16.92 5.40 14.17
N PRO A 87 -15.71 5.91 14.57
CA PRO A 87 -15.17 7.15 14.01
C PRO A 87 -14.98 7.09 12.49
N LEU A 88 -14.49 5.97 11.97
CA LEU A 88 -14.33 5.78 10.53
C LEU A 88 -15.69 5.78 9.82
N CYS A 89 -16.69 5.09 10.38
CA CYS A 89 -18.04 5.04 9.83
C CYS A 89 -18.69 6.43 9.81
N VAL A 90 -18.60 7.16 10.90
CA VAL A 90 -19.20 8.50 11.00
C VAL A 90 -18.51 9.49 10.06
N LEU A 91 -17.18 9.54 10.07
CA LEU A 91 -16.45 10.58 9.32
C LEU A 91 -16.39 10.31 7.82
N ARG A 92 -16.44 9.04 7.38
CA ARG A 92 -16.28 8.68 5.99
C ARG A 92 -17.58 8.30 5.28
N TYR A 93 -18.44 7.48 5.94
CA TYR A 93 -19.60 6.92 5.26
C TYR A 93 -20.89 7.70 5.52
N LEU A 94 -21.02 8.38 6.65
CA LEU A 94 -22.23 9.13 6.95
C LEU A 94 -22.48 10.28 5.96
N PRO A 95 -21.46 11.06 5.54
CA PRO A 95 -21.65 12.09 4.49
C PRO A 95 -22.06 11.48 3.14
N TRP A 96 -21.46 10.35 2.74
CA TRP A 96 -21.82 9.66 1.51
C TRP A 96 -23.27 9.14 1.56
N LEU A 97 -23.65 8.44 2.63
CA LEU A 97 -25.01 7.93 2.80
C LEU A 97 -26.06 9.05 2.83
N SER A 98 -25.76 10.21 3.44
CA SER A 98 -26.66 11.35 3.42
C SER A 98 -26.84 11.91 2.01
N GLY A 99 -25.79 11.97 1.21
CA GLY A 99 -25.88 12.36 -0.19
C GLY A 99 -26.74 11.40 -1.02
N GLU A 100 -26.54 10.08 -0.87
CA GLU A 100 -27.35 9.05 -1.55
C GLU A 100 -28.83 9.13 -1.13
N LEU A 101 -29.11 9.30 0.18
CA LEU A 101 -30.47 9.49 0.66
C LEU A 101 -31.09 10.78 0.14
N GLY A 102 -30.33 11.88 0.05
CA GLY A 102 -30.77 13.13 -0.54
C GLY A 102 -31.17 12.95 -2.01
N ALA A 103 -30.33 12.26 -2.79
CA ALA A 103 -30.61 11.96 -4.19
C ALA A 103 -31.87 11.10 -4.39
N LEU A 104 -32.14 10.15 -3.47
CA LEU A 104 -33.31 9.29 -3.50
C LEU A 104 -34.61 9.97 -3.04
N THR A 105 -34.52 10.83 -2.01
CA THR A 105 -35.70 11.43 -1.36
C THR A 105 -36.03 12.83 -1.85
N GLY A 106 -35.14 13.46 -2.62
CA GLY A 106 -35.24 14.87 -3.00
C GLY A 106 -35.10 15.84 -1.81
N HIS A 107 -34.60 15.38 -0.67
CA HIS A 107 -34.47 16.16 0.55
C HIS A 107 -33.03 16.25 0.99
N ASP A 108 -32.48 17.48 1.11
CA ASP A 108 -31.11 17.67 1.57
C ASP A 108 -30.99 17.36 3.06
N TRP A 109 -30.05 16.49 3.41
CA TRP A 109 -29.69 16.16 4.79
C TRP A 109 -28.33 16.82 5.12
N PRO A 110 -28.30 18.11 5.52
CA PRO A 110 -27.04 18.77 5.79
C PRO A 110 -26.38 18.17 7.03
N LEU A 111 -25.31 17.44 6.83
CA LEU A 111 -24.46 16.96 7.91
C LEU A 111 -23.21 17.83 8.01
N ALA A 112 -22.80 18.13 9.22
CA ALA A 112 -21.51 18.78 9.44
C ALA A 112 -20.40 17.82 8.94
N VAL A 113 -19.73 18.19 7.86
CA VAL A 113 -18.59 17.41 7.32
C VAL A 113 -17.36 17.75 8.15
N TRP A 114 -16.97 16.83 9.01
CA TRP A 114 -15.73 16.96 9.77
C TRP A 114 -14.60 16.33 8.98
N ALA A 115 -13.45 17.01 8.91
CA ALA A 115 -12.28 16.48 8.24
C ALA A 115 -11.80 15.22 8.96
N MET A 116 -11.70 14.13 8.22
CA MET A 116 -11.18 12.85 8.73
C MET A 116 -9.69 13.00 9.05
N PRO A 117 -9.23 12.60 10.25
CA PRO A 117 -7.81 12.60 10.57
C PRO A 117 -7.02 11.73 9.58
N PRO A 118 -5.93 12.25 8.99
CA PRO A 118 -5.12 11.49 8.06
C PRO A 118 -4.60 10.18 8.67
N GLY A 119 -4.74 9.07 7.93
CA GLY A 119 -4.33 7.74 8.39
C GLY A 119 -5.36 7.01 9.27
N LEU A 120 -6.49 7.62 9.62
CA LEU A 120 -7.53 6.96 10.42
C LEU A 120 -7.94 5.59 9.87
N PRO A 121 -8.14 5.39 8.55
CA PRO A 121 -8.48 4.07 8.01
C PRO A 121 -7.41 3.01 8.30
N PHE A 122 -6.13 3.36 8.17
CA PHE A 122 -5.02 2.43 8.44
C PHE A 122 -4.89 2.12 9.93
N VAL A 123 -4.94 3.14 10.78
CA VAL A 123 -4.88 3.00 12.24
C VAL A 123 -6.05 2.15 12.74
N THR A 124 -7.24 2.28 12.15
CA THR A 124 -8.42 1.46 12.49
C THR A 124 -8.16 -0.03 12.23
N LEU A 125 -7.56 -0.40 11.10
CA LEU A 125 -7.21 -1.80 10.82
C LEU A 125 -6.15 -2.33 11.80
N VAL A 126 -5.14 -1.53 12.12
CA VAL A 126 -4.11 -1.88 13.12
C VAL A 126 -4.72 -2.10 14.49
N ILE A 127 -5.65 -1.23 14.93
CA ILE A 127 -6.35 -1.33 16.21
C ILE A 127 -7.24 -2.57 16.25
N ILE A 128 -8.01 -2.86 15.20
CA ILE A 128 -8.87 -4.06 15.14
C ILE A 128 -8.01 -5.32 15.26
N ALA A 129 -6.90 -5.40 14.51
CA ALA A 129 -5.97 -6.52 14.61
C ALA A 129 -5.43 -6.67 16.04
N TRP A 130 -5.02 -5.57 16.66
CA TRP A 130 -4.51 -5.56 18.02
C TRP A 130 -5.57 -5.97 19.05
N LEU A 131 -6.82 -5.50 18.95
CA LEU A 131 -7.93 -5.92 19.84
C LEU A 131 -8.20 -7.43 19.75
N VAL A 132 -8.15 -7.99 18.54
CA VAL A 132 -8.30 -9.43 18.35
C VAL A 132 -7.12 -10.20 18.92
N ASP A 133 -5.89 -9.73 18.72
CA ASP A 133 -4.69 -10.36 19.27
C ASP A 133 -4.67 -10.30 20.82
N VAL A 134 -5.16 -9.20 21.41
CA VAL A 134 -5.39 -9.07 22.88
C VAL A 134 -6.44 -10.07 23.35
N TYR A 135 -7.58 -10.18 22.65
CA TYR A 135 -8.62 -11.14 22.98
C TYR A 135 -8.12 -12.59 22.95
N ARG A 136 -7.24 -12.91 22.00
CA ARG A 136 -6.61 -14.24 21.87
C ARG A 136 -5.49 -14.49 22.89
N GLY A 137 -5.12 -13.49 23.69
CA GLY A 137 -4.01 -13.58 24.63
C GLY A 137 -2.63 -13.60 23.98
N GLN A 138 -2.54 -13.22 22.69
CA GLN A 138 -1.29 -13.19 21.92
C GLN A 138 -0.46 -11.92 22.17
N VAL A 139 -1.12 -10.87 22.67
CA VAL A 139 -0.54 -9.55 22.92
C VAL A 139 -1.06 -9.01 24.23
N HIS A 140 -0.17 -8.44 25.04
CA HIS A 140 -0.57 -7.69 26.23
C HIS A 140 -0.91 -6.24 25.86
N PRO A 141 -1.97 -5.63 26.46
CA PRO A 141 -2.30 -4.22 26.19
C PRO A 141 -1.15 -3.25 26.48
N GLY A 142 -0.31 -3.55 27.46
CA GLY A 142 0.80 -2.69 27.87
C GLY A 142 0.35 -1.33 28.41
N GLY A 143 1.28 -0.38 28.47
CA GLY A 143 1.00 0.99 28.84
C GLY A 143 0.49 1.85 27.66
N PRO A 144 -0.18 2.99 27.93
CA PRO A 144 -0.76 3.86 26.90
C PRO A 144 0.30 4.43 25.94
N LEU A 145 1.51 4.73 26.43
CA LEU A 145 2.60 5.25 25.58
C LEU A 145 3.08 4.20 24.56
N GLY A 146 3.19 2.93 24.98
CA GLY A 146 3.57 1.85 24.08
C GLY A 146 2.51 1.59 23.01
N HIS A 147 1.22 1.64 23.37
CA HIS A 147 0.12 1.53 22.42
C HIS A 147 0.04 2.73 21.47
N ALA A 148 0.27 3.95 21.98
CA ALA A 148 0.32 5.14 21.15
C ALA A 148 1.47 5.07 20.12
N LEU A 149 2.67 4.65 20.53
CA LEU A 149 3.79 4.45 19.61
C LEU A 149 3.47 3.38 18.56
N PHE A 150 2.85 2.26 18.95
CA PHE A 150 2.42 1.21 18.03
C PHE A 150 1.44 1.74 16.97
N SER A 151 0.44 2.50 17.39
CA SER A 151 -0.64 2.98 16.52
C SER A 151 -0.24 4.17 15.66
N LEU A 152 0.65 5.05 16.18
CA LEU A 152 1.03 6.33 15.55
C LEU A 152 2.46 6.34 15.01
N PHE A 153 3.13 5.20 14.91
CA PHE A 153 4.48 5.14 14.38
C PHE A 153 4.55 5.76 12.99
N PHE A 154 5.24 6.90 12.88
CA PHE A 154 5.13 7.79 11.72
C PHE A 154 5.44 7.13 10.37
N PRO A 155 6.32 6.10 10.25
CA PRO A 155 6.51 5.42 8.97
C PRO A 155 5.28 4.64 8.48
N CYS A 156 4.37 4.26 9.38
CA CYS A 156 3.24 3.38 9.06
C CYS A 156 1.88 4.07 9.09
N VAL A 157 1.73 5.16 9.86
CA VAL A 157 0.42 5.72 10.23
C VAL A 157 -0.45 6.16 9.05
N LEU A 158 0.13 6.61 7.94
CA LEU A 158 -0.64 7.14 6.80
C LEU A 158 -0.97 6.12 5.71
N GLY A 159 -0.14 5.10 5.52
CA GLY A 159 -0.28 4.18 4.38
C GLY A 159 0.87 3.18 4.28
N GLY A 160 1.68 3.09 5.32
CA GLY A 160 2.77 2.10 5.42
C GLY A 160 2.25 0.69 5.66
N PRO A 161 3.16 -0.27 5.83
CA PRO A 161 2.78 -1.64 6.15
C PRO A 161 1.95 -1.71 7.45
N LEU A 162 0.88 -2.51 7.45
CA LEU A 162 0.05 -2.71 8.63
C LEU A 162 0.83 -3.51 9.70
N LEU A 163 1.00 -2.90 10.85
CA LEU A 163 1.74 -3.50 11.96
C LEU A 163 0.91 -4.56 12.69
N ARG A 164 1.59 -5.56 13.24
CA ARG A 164 1.00 -6.58 14.13
C ARG A 164 1.62 -6.45 15.53
N GLY A 165 0.76 -6.52 16.56
CA GLY A 165 1.16 -6.26 17.94
C GLY A 165 2.28 -7.16 18.45
N GLY A 166 2.21 -8.47 18.19
CA GLY A 166 3.21 -9.42 18.68
C GLY A 166 4.63 -9.19 18.14
N PRO A 167 4.85 -9.16 16.81
CA PRO A 167 6.15 -8.83 16.23
C PRO A 167 6.66 -7.45 16.65
N TRP A 168 5.77 -6.46 16.77
CA TRP A 168 6.13 -5.12 17.19
C TRP A 168 6.65 -5.08 18.64
N GLN A 169 5.94 -5.71 19.59
CA GLN A 169 6.35 -5.75 20.99
C GLN A 169 7.73 -6.40 21.14
N LYS A 170 7.97 -7.52 20.46
CA LYS A 170 9.28 -8.19 20.47
C LYS A 170 10.41 -7.29 19.97
N GLN A 171 10.20 -6.53 18.91
CA GLN A 171 11.22 -5.60 18.41
C GLN A 171 11.47 -4.44 19.39
N LEU A 172 10.42 -3.88 20.00
CA LEU A 172 10.60 -2.83 21.01
C LEU A 172 11.32 -3.31 22.28
N GLU A 173 11.12 -4.56 22.68
CA GLU A 173 11.86 -5.16 23.79
C GLU A 173 13.35 -5.30 23.44
N GLN A 174 13.67 -5.66 22.21
CA GLN A 174 15.03 -5.78 21.72
C GLN A 174 15.77 -4.43 21.55
N LEU A 175 15.05 -3.33 21.40
CA LEU A 175 15.64 -1.98 21.31
C LEU A 175 16.04 -1.40 22.67
N LEU A 176 15.61 -2.01 23.77
CA LEU A 176 16.01 -1.57 25.12
C LEU A 176 17.27 -2.29 25.56
N PRO A 177 18.17 -1.62 26.32
CA PRO A 177 19.29 -2.29 26.93
C PRO A 177 18.83 -3.37 27.92
N ALA A 178 19.66 -4.40 28.11
CA ALA A 178 19.43 -5.45 29.09
C ALA A 178 19.11 -4.87 30.46
N ARG A 179 18.24 -5.53 31.22
CA ARG A 179 18.06 -5.28 32.64
C ARG A 179 19.36 -5.60 33.40
N GLU A 180 19.58 -4.88 34.46
CA GLU A 180 20.75 -5.05 35.37
C GLU A 180 20.84 -6.45 36.01
N ASP A 181 19.85 -7.33 35.79
CA ASP A 181 19.81 -8.71 36.31
C ASP A 181 20.66 -9.72 35.52
N GLY A 182 21.51 -9.25 34.59
CA GLY A 182 22.43 -10.11 33.83
C GLY A 182 21.72 -10.98 32.76
N SER A 183 20.40 -10.89 32.61
CA SER A 183 19.68 -11.46 31.48
C SER A 183 20.02 -10.61 30.25
N VAL A 184 20.86 -11.19 29.40
CA VAL A 184 21.44 -10.54 28.23
C VAL A 184 20.34 -10.11 27.26
N GLY A 185 19.88 -8.87 27.43
CA GLY A 185 19.41 -8.13 26.27
C GLY A 185 20.65 -7.82 25.44
N HIS A 186 21.08 -8.75 24.63
CA HIS A 186 21.95 -8.38 23.53
C HIS A 186 21.21 -7.29 22.79
N VAL A 187 21.72 -6.06 22.79
CA VAL A 187 21.53 -5.19 21.64
C VAL A 187 22.07 -6.05 20.50
N PRO A 188 21.21 -6.63 19.68
CA PRO A 188 21.72 -7.56 18.68
C PRO A 188 22.71 -6.72 17.88
N ALA A 189 23.87 -7.29 17.58
CA ALA A 189 24.84 -6.78 16.61
C ALA A 189 24.19 -6.54 15.21
N LEU A 190 22.92 -6.84 15.07
CA LEU A 190 21.99 -6.52 13.97
C LEU A 190 21.86 -5.04 13.63
N CYS A 191 22.27 -4.13 14.52
CA CYS A 191 22.19 -2.69 14.26
C CYS A 191 23.44 -2.12 13.59
N HIS A 192 24.52 -2.87 13.38
CA HIS A 192 25.80 -2.19 13.16
C HIS A 192 26.20 -1.99 11.71
N ASP A 193 25.97 -2.88 10.72
CA ASP A 193 26.71 -2.68 9.45
C ASP A 193 25.86 -2.67 8.16
N LEU A 194 24.73 -3.35 8.08
CA LEU A 194 23.97 -3.45 6.82
C LEU A 194 22.63 -2.71 6.80
N LEU A 195 21.96 -2.57 7.94
CA LEU A 195 20.62 -1.96 8.01
C LEU A 195 20.58 -0.50 7.54
N PRO A 196 21.55 0.38 7.91
CA PRO A 196 21.53 1.76 7.43
C PRO A 196 21.71 1.88 5.92
N ALA A 197 22.58 1.07 5.31
CA ALA A 197 22.79 1.08 3.86
C ALA A 197 21.55 0.54 3.11
N GLN A 198 20.95 -0.53 3.60
CA GLN A 198 19.70 -1.08 3.05
C GLN A 198 18.56 -0.08 3.23
N GLY A 199 18.44 0.53 4.40
CA GLY A 199 17.43 1.54 4.71
C GLY A 199 17.53 2.76 3.80
N LEU A 200 18.74 3.30 3.62
CA LEU A 200 18.98 4.42 2.71
C LEU A 200 18.67 4.04 1.25
N THR A 201 19.09 2.86 0.83
CA THR A 201 18.82 2.37 -0.53
C THR A 201 17.32 2.26 -0.80
N LEU A 202 16.54 1.67 0.11
CA LEU A 202 15.08 1.57 -0.02
C LEU A 202 14.41 2.95 0.00
N LEU A 203 14.88 3.87 0.85
CA LEU A 203 14.40 5.25 0.89
C LEU A 203 14.58 5.95 -0.45
N VAL A 204 15.79 5.86 -1.05
CA VAL A 204 16.11 6.48 -2.34
C VAL A 204 15.33 5.81 -3.48
N MET A 205 15.26 4.48 -3.52
CA MET A 205 14.47 3.76 -4.54
C MET A 205 12.98 4.09 -4.43
N GLY A 206 12.44 4.14 -3.21
CA GLY A 206 11.05 4.51 -2.97
C GLY A 206 10.77 5.95 -3.41
N LEU A 207 11.70 6.88 -3.12
CA LEU A 207 11.62 8.26 -3.57
C LEU A 207 11.63 8.36 -5.11
N ALA A 208 12.55 7.66 -5.78
CA ALA A 208 12.64 7.63 -7.24
C ALA A 208 11.36 7.03 -7.88
N LYS A 209 10.85 5.92 -7.35
CA LYS A 209 9.56 5.34 -7.79
C LYS A 209 8.43 6.37 -7.72
N THR A 210 8.37 7.13 -6.65
CA THR A 210 7.27 8.06 -6.40
C THR A 210 7.43 9.33 -7.23
N VAL A 211 8.62 9.94 -7.26
CA VAL A 211 8.84 11.26 -7.87
C VAL A 211 9.13 11.19 -9.36
N ILE A 212 9.85 10.15 -9.80
CA ILE A 212 10.24 10.02 -11.21
C ILE A 212 9.16 9.25 -11.98
N MET A 213 8.85 8.02 -11.50
CA MET A 213 7.97 7.14 -12.27
C MET A 213 6.50 7.47 -12.06
N ALA A 214 6.03 7.56 -10.81
CA ALA A 214 4.61 7.75 -10.56
C ALA A 214 4.12 9.11 -11.06
N ASP A 215 4.88 10.20 -10.85
CA ASP A 215 4.48 11.53 -11.33
C ASP A 215 4.50 11.64 -12.87
N ALA A 216 5.44 10.93 -13.53
CA ALA A 216 5.45 10.88 -15.00
C ALA A 216 4.24 10.10 -15.55
N LEU A 217 3.84 9.04 -14.89
CA LEU A 217 2.66 8.22 -15.26
C LEU A 217 1.35 8.95 -14.99
N ASP A 218 1.27 9.72 -13.89
CA ASP A 218 0.10 10.54 -13.55
C ASP A 218 -0.18 11.61 -14.61
N ARG A 219 0.87 12.25 -15.13
CA ARG A 219 0.75 13.20 -16.24
C ARG A 219 0.13 12.59 -17.52
N VAL A 220 0.19 11.28 -17.68
CA VAL A 220 -0.46 10.57 -18.79
C VAL A 220 -1.86 10.12 -18.39
N ALA A 221 -2.03 9.58 -17.19
CA ALA A 221 -3.30 9.01 -16.75
C ALA A 221 -4.35 10.07 -16.41
N ALA A 222 -3.98 11.10 -15.65
CA ALA A 222 -4.94 12.07 -15.12
C ALA A 222 -5.75 12.80 -16.18
N PRO A 223 -5.18 13.31 -17.30
CA PRO A 223 -5.98 13.97 -18.35
C PRO A 223 -7.00 13.05 -19.00
N LEU A 224 -6.65 11.76 -19.18
CA LEU A 224 -7.54 10.77 -19.82
C LEU A 224 -8.69 10.35 -18.89
N PHE A 225 -8.42 10.20 -17.59
CA PHE A 225 -9.48 9.97 -16.61
C PHE A 225 -10.39 11.20 -16.45
N GLN A 226 -9.81 12.41 -16.48
CA GLN A 226 -10.58 13.65 -16.46
C GLN A 226 -11.47 13.80 -17.70
N ALA A 227 -10.98 13.48 -18.90
CA ALA A 227 -11.79 13.48 -20.11
C ALA A 227 -13.00 12.54 -20.00
N ALA A 228 -12.77 11.33 -19.49
CA ALA A 228 -13.85 10.37 -19.26
C ALA A 228 -14.88 10.85 -18.22
N SER A 229 -14.45 11.50 -17.15
CA SER A 229 -15.34 12.03 -16.11
C SER A 229 -16.24 13.15 -16.63
N GLN A 230 -15.78 13.88 -17.63
CA GLN A 230 -16.53 14.93 -18.34
C GLN A 230 -17.40 14.38 -19.50
N GLY A 231 -17.39 13.05 -19.69
CA GLY A 231 -18.12 12.42 -20.79
C GLY A 231 -17.52 12.66 -22.16
N TRP A 232 -16.27 13.12 -22.25
CA TRP A 232 -15.59 13.38 -23.51
C TRP A 232 -15.16 12.08 -24.18
N PRO A 233 -15.17 12.01 -25.53
CA PRO A 233 -14.81 10.81 -26.26
C PRO A 233 -13.33 10.46 -26.05
N LEU A 234 -13.06 9.16 -25.87
CA LEU A 234 -11.70 8.61 -25.84
C LEU A 234 -11.53 7.60 -26.97
N HIS A 235 -10.45 7.73 -27.75
CA HIS A 235 -10.06 6.68 -28.67
C HIS A 235 -9.61 5.43 -27.89
N PRO A 236 -9.84 4.19 -28.37
CA PRO A 236 -9.44 2.98 -27.66
C PRO A 236 -7.97 2.96 -27.21
N ALA A 237 -7.06 3.45 -28.07
CA ALA A 237 -5.65 3.52 -27.73
C ALA A 237 -5.36 4.51 -26.57
N GLU A 238 -6.05 5.65 -26.52
CA GLU A 238 -5.95 6.62 -25.41
C GLU A 238 -6.49 6.01 -24.12
N ALA A 239 -7.63 5.32 -24.18
CA ALA A 239 -8.22 4.65 -23.03
C ALA A 239 -7.32 3.54 -22.49
N TRP A 240 -6.72 2.70 -23.34
CA TRP A 240 -5.75 1.70 -22.90
C TRP A 240 -4.46 2.33 -22.37
N LEU A 241 -3.93 3.36 -23.01
CA LEU A 241 -2.75 4.08 -22.56
C LEU A 241 -2.95 4.65 -21.15
N GLY A 242 -4.09 5.34 -20.93
CA GLY A 242 -4.44 5.91 -19.64
C GLY A 242 -4.63 4.84 -18.56
N SER A 243 -5.30 3.74 -18.88
CA SER A 243 -5.49 2.62 -17.96
C SER A 243 -4.16 1.97 -17.55
N VAL A 244 -3.24 1.71 -18.49
CA VAL A 244 -1.90 1.18 -18.21
C VAL A 244 -1.09 2.19 -17.41
N ALA A 245 -1.10 3.47 -17.77
CA ALA A 245 -0.43 4.51 -17.02
C ALA A 245 -0.95 4.60 -15.58
N GLN A 246 -2.27 4.52 -15.37
CA GLN A 246 -2.88 4.55 -14.04
C GLN A 246 -2.53 3.31 -13.21
N SER A 247 -2.53 2.12 -13.83
CA SER A 247 -2.12 0.87 -13.16
C SER A 247 -0.67 0.92 -12.69
N LEU A 248 0.22 1.45 -13.50
CA LEU A 248 1.62 1.63 -13.14
C LEU A 248 1.80 2.77 -12.12
N HIS A 249 1.03 3.86 -12.26
CA HIS A 249 1.04 4.97 -11.32
C HIS A 249 0.71 4.52 -9.89
N ILE A 250 -0.39 3.79 -9.68
CA ILE A 250 -0.75 3.29 -8.34
C ILE A 250 0.33 2.35 -7.79
N TYR A 251 0.91 1.49 -8.63
CA TYR A 251 1.97 0.59 -8.18
C TYR A 251 3.23 1.35 -7.77
N PHE A 252 3.76 2.25 -8.61
CA PHE A 252 4.98 2.98 -8.30
C PHE A 252 4.80 3.95 -7.14
N SER A 253 3.66 4.61 -7.04
CA SER A 253 3.34 5.50 -5.92
C SER A 253 3.26 4.72 -4.60
N PHE A 254 2.49 3.64 -4.55
CA PHE A 254 2.24 2.93 -3.31
C PHE A 254 3.42 2.04 -2.91
N SER A 255 4.04 1.32 -3.88
CA SER A 255 5.27 0.58 -3.57
C SER A 255 6.43 1.50 -3.21
N GLY A 256 6.52 2.67 -3.83
CA GLY A 256 7.51 3.69 -3.47
C GLY A 256 7.30 4.22 -2.05
N TYR A 257 6.06 4.50 -1.66
CA TYR A 257 5.75 4.87 -0.28
C TYR A 257 6.10 3.75 0.71
N ALA A 258 5.76 2.49 0.39
CA ALA A 258 6.08 1.34 1.22
C ALA A 258 7.60 1.12 1.37
N ASP A 259 8.36 1.28 0.28
CA ASP A 259 9.83 1.20 0.31
C ASP A 259 10.43 2.30 1.17
N MET A 260 9.94 3.54 1.07
CA MET A 260 10.38 4.64 1.94
C MET A 260 10.05 4.36 3.40
N ALA A 261 8.85 3.85 3.71
CA ALA A 261 8.48 3.49 5.07
C ALA A 261 9.38 2.39 5.65
N VAL A 262 9.61 1.31 4.90
CA VAL A 262 10.53 0.22 5.29
C VAL A 262 11.96 0.74 5.44
N GLY A 263 12.41 1.58 4.50
CA GLY A 263 13.73 2.21 4.54
C GLY A 263 13.93 3.05 5.81
N VAL A 264 12.97 3.92 6.14
CA VAL A 264 12.99 4.72 7.37
C VAL A 264 12.94 3.83 8.61
N GLY A 265 12.09 2.78 8.60
CA GLY A 265 12.08 1.79 9.68
C GLY A 265 13.45 1.17 9.92
N LEU A 266 14.13 0.72 8.87
CA LEU A 266 15.48 0.15 8.96
C LEU A 266 16.53 1.16 9.47
N LEU A 267 16.44 2.42 9.04
CA LEU A 267 17.31 3.49 9.56
C LEU A 267 17.10 3.74 11.06
N LEU A 268 15.87 3.53 11.54
CA LEU A 268 15.52 3.59 12.96
C LEU A 268 15.74 2.25 13.71
N GLY A 269 16.32 1.24 13.08
CA GLY A 269 16.54 -0.09 13.68
C GLY A 269 15.28 -0.95 13.81
N ILE A 270 14.18 -0.57 13.16
CA ILE A 270 12.89 -1.26 13.21
C ILE A 270 12.62 -1.90 11.84
N ARG A 271 12.41 -3.22 11.83
CA ARG A 271 12.06 -3.97 10.62
C ARG A 271 10.55 -3.94 10.40
N LEU A 272 10.12 -3.30 9.33
CA LEU A 272 8.73 -3.29 8.90
C LEU A 272 8.48 -4.43 7.91
N PRO A 273 7.26 -4.97 7.85
CA PRO A 273 6.91 -6.01 6.88
C PRO A 273 6.84 -5.44 5.46
N ASP A 274 7.11 -6.30 4.47
CA ASP A 274 6.99 -5.94 3.06
C ASP A 274 5.53 -5.85 2.61
N ASN A 275 5.24 -4.94 1.69
CA ASN A 275 3.90 -4.74 1.12
C ASN A 275 3.76 -5.19 -0.33
N PHE A 276 4.85 -5.27 -1.09
CA PHE A 276 4.84 -5.58 -2.52
C PHE A 276 5.92 -6.58 -2.90
N ASP A 277 5.56 -7.50 -3.82
CA ASP A 277 6.46 -8.50 -4.37
C ASP A 277 6.19 -8.74 -5.86
N SER A 278 6.55 -7.77 -6.73
CA SER A 278 6.35 -7.82 -8.19
C SER A 278 4.92 -8.24 -8.60
N PRO A 279 3.85 -7.53 -8.17
CA PRO A 279 2.47 -7.99 -8.32
C PRO A 279 1.99 -8.12 -9.76
N TYR A 280 2.56 -7.35 -10.70
CA TYR A 280 2.21 -7.43 -12.12
C TYR A 280 2.90 -8.60 -12.87
N LYS A 281 3.71 -9.41 -12.17
CA LYS A 281 4.20 -10.72 -12.64
C LYS A 281 3.26 -11.87 -12.21
N ALA A 282 2.12 -11.59 -11.61
CA ALA A 282 1.18 -12.60 -11.15
C ALA A 282 0.49 -13.32 -12.30
N THR A 283 0.35 -14.65 -12.19
CA THR A 283 -0.31 -15.53 -13.16
C THR A 283 -1.80 -15.73 -12.89
N GLY A 284 -2.37 -14.98 -11.93
CA GLY A 284 -3.79 -15.02 -11.57
C GLY A 284 -4.08 -14.20 -10.33
N PHE A 285 -5.37 -14.03 -10.01
CA PHE A 285 -5.80 -13.12 -8.94
C PHE A 285 -5.40 -13.58 -7.54
N VAL A 286 -5.30 -14.90 -7.29
CA VAL A 286 -4.81 -15.43 -6.01
C VAL A 286 -3.33 -15.10 -5.84
N ASP A 287 -2.52 -15.22 -6.91
CA ASP A 287 -1.10 -14.86 -6.89
C ASP A 287 -0.92 -13.33 -6.78
N PHE A 288 -1.73 -12.55 -7.49
CA PHE A 288 -1.72 -11.09 -7.39
C PHE A 288 -1.91 -10.61 -5.94
N TRP A 289 -2.92 -11.08 -5.22
CA TRP A 289 -3.18 -10.68 -3.83
C TRP A 289 -2.16 -11.22 -2.83
N ARG A 290 -1.33 -12.19 -3.20
CA ARG A 290 -0.15 -12.61 -2.42
C ARG A 290 1.05 -11.68 -2.58
N ARG A 291 1.02 -10.81 -3.61
CA ARG A 291 2.11 -9.91 -4.01
C ARG A 291 1.76 -8.43 -3.88
N TRP A 292 0.47 -8.10 -3.89
CA TRP A 292 -0.07 -6.76 -3.78
C TRP A 292 -0.54 -6.50 -2.35
N HIS A 293 -0.08 -5.38 -1.75
CA HIS A 293 -0.48 -4.94 -0.40
C HIS A 293 -0.55 -6.10 0.60
N MET A 294 0.55 -6.84 0.72
CA MET A 294 0.62 -8.14 1.40
C MET A 294 0.16 -8.08 2.85
N THR A 295 0.45 -6.97 3.56
CA THR A 295 0.01 -6.81 4.96
C THR A 295 -1.49 -6.65 5.07
N LEU A 296 -2.15 -5.95 4.12
CA LEU A 296 -3.61 -5.85 4.05
C LEU A 296 -4.24 -7.19 3.64
N ALA A 297 -3.67 -7.88 2.66
CA ALA A 297 -4.13 -9.21 2.25
C ALA A 297 -4.05 -10.23 3.39
N ALA A 298 -2.99 -10.20 4.19
CA ALA A 298 -2.86 -11.01 5.39
C ALA A 298 -3.90 -10.60 6.46
N TRP A 299 -4.10 -9.30 6.66
CA TRP A 299 -5.13 -8.79 7.57
C TRP A 299 -6.53 -9.26 7.16
N LEU A 300 -6.86 -9.12 5.88
CA LEU A 300 -8.15 -9.56 5.30
C LEU A 300 -8.39 -11.05 5.53
N ARG A 301 -7.37 -11.87 5.27
CA ARG A 301 -7.43 -13.32 5.52
C ARG A 301 -7.71 -13.64 6.99
N ASP A 302 -6.93 -13.03 7.91
CA ASP A 302 -6.91 -13.42 9.32
C ASP A 302 -8.12 -12.89 10.12
N PHE A 303 -8.67 -11.73 9.71
CA PHE A 303 -9.70 -11.02 10.47
C PHE A 303 -11.08 -10.97 9.79
N LEU A 304 -11.17 -11.24 8.49
CA LEU A 304 -12.44 -11.31 7.78
C LEU A 304 -12.69 -12.68 7.17
N TYR A 305 -11.82 -13.12 6.27
CA TYR A 305 -12.06 -14.35 5.51
C TYR A 305 -12.14 -15.61 6.38
N LEU A 306 -11.17 -15.84 7.26
CA LEU A 306 -11.17 -17.01 8.15
C LEU A 306 -12.31 -16.98 9.16
N PRO A 307 -12.63 -15.87 9.86
CA PRO A 307 -13.78 -15.79 10.76
C PRO A 307 -15.12 -15.96 10.07
N LEU A 308 -15.29 -15.57 8.80
CA LEU A 308 -16.51 -15.80 8.02
C LEU A 308 -16.68 -17.26 7.57
N GLY A 309 -15.69 -18.11 7.86
CA GLY A 309 -15.73 -19.54 7.61
C GLY A 309 -14.67 -20.05 6.66
N GLY A 310 -13.92 -19.18 5.97
CA GLY A 310 -12.83 -19.58 5.09
C GLY A 310 -13.19 -20.76 4.19
N GLY A 311 -12.29 -21.74 4.08
CA GLY A 311 -12.53 -22.99 3.34
C GLY A 311 -13.09 -24.15 4.17
N ALA A 312 -13.30 -23.97 5.49
CA ALA A 312 -13.63 -25.05 6.41
C ALA A 312 -15.10 -25.56 6.32
N HIS A 313 -16.01 -24.76 5.77
CA HIS A 313 -17.45 -25.02 5.79
C HIS A 313 -18.07 -25.18 4.38
N GLY A 314 -17.30 -25.71 3.44
CA GLY A 314 -17.76 -25.96 2.08
C GLY A 314 -17.55 -24.79 1.11
N ARG A 315 -17.70 -25.08 -0.20
CA ARG A 315 -17.35 -24.17 -1.31
C ARG A 315 -18.21 -22.91 -1.35
N ALA A 316 -19.52 -23.05 -1.17
CA ALA A 316 -20.44 -21.92 -1.24
C ALA A 316 -20.10 -20.86 -0.18
N ARG A 317 -19.86 -21.30 1.08
CA ARG A 317 -19.47 -20.40 2.16
C ARG A 317 -18.08 -19.79 1.93
N GLN A 318 -17.14 -20.54 1.36
CA GLN A 318 -15.84 -20.05 0.98
C GLN A 318 -15.93 -18.90 -0.03
N TYR A 319 -16.72 -19.07 -1.10
CA TYR A 319 -16.90 -18.05 -2.14
C TYR A 319 -17.64 -16.84 -1.58
N LEU A 320 -18.68 -17.04 -0.78
CA LEU A 320 -19.37 -15.95 -0.11
C LEU A 320 -18.41 -15.15 0.80
N ALA A 321 -17.58 -15.85 1.60
CA ALA A 321 -16.60 -15.21 2.46
C ALA A 321 -15.56 -14.38 1.66
N LEU A 322 -15.11 -14.88 0.49
CA LEU A 322 -14.23 -14.14 -0.41
C LEU A 322 -14.89 -12.87 -0.95
N VAL A 323 -16.11 -13.01 -1.49
CA VAL A 323 -16.84 -11.88 -2.07
C VAL A 323 -17.13 -10.83 -1.01
N LEU A 324 -17.66 -11.22 0.15
CA LEU A 324 -17.93 -10.29 1.25
C LEU A 324 -16.67 -9.59 1.75
N SER A 325 -15.58 -10.35 1.94
CA SER A 325 -14.31 -9.78 2.41
C SER A 325 -13.74 -8.77 1.43
N MET A 326 -13.78 -9.06 0.13
CA MET A 326 -13.29 -8.15 -0.90
C MET A 326 -14.21 -6.94 -1.07
N SER A 327 -15.52 -7.09 -0.96
CA SER A 327 -16.47 -5.97 -1.01
C SER A 327 -16.27 -5.01 0.18
N LEU A 328 -16.05 -5.54 1.38
CA LEU A 328 -15.77 -4.73 2.57
C LEU A 328 -14.44 -3.98 2.46
N ILE A 329 -13.39 -4.61 1.89
CA ILE A 329 -12.13 -3.91 1.69
C ILE A 329 -12.23 -2.88 0.55
N GLY A 330 -13.07 -3.12 -0.46
CA GLY A 330 -13.40 -2.11 -1.45
C GLY A 330 -14.00 -0.87 -0.79
N LEU A 331 -15.02 -1.02 0.03
CA LEU A 331 -15.59 0.08 0.80
C LEU A 331 -14.57 0.74 1.73
N TRP A 332 -13.65 -0.04 2.34
CA TRP A 332 -12.59 0.54 3.16
C TRP A 332 -11.71 1.52 2.37
N HIS A 333 -11.47 1.31 1.10
CA HIS A 333 -10.72 2.25 0.25
C HIS A 333 -11.45 3.58 0.06
N GLY A 334 -12.79 3.58 -0.06
CA GLY A 334 -13.56 4.80 -0.25
C GLY A 334 -15.05 4.62 -0.02
N ALA A 335 -15.73 5.69 0.39
CA ALA A 335 -17.17 5.76 0.42
C ALA A 335 -17.67 6.08 -1.00
N GLY A 336 -18.13 5.06 -1.73
CA GLY A 336 -18.60 5.20 -3.11
C GLY A 336 -18.89 3.87 -3.77
N TRP A 337 -19.79 3.90 -4.76
CA TRP A 337 -20.21 2.71 -5.50
C TRP A 337 -19.06 2.06 -6.27
N CYS A 338 -18.15 2.85 -6.86
CA CYS A 338 -17.01 2.32 -7.61
C CYS A 338 -16.10 1.45 -6.74
N PHE A 339 -15.86 1.84 -5.49
CA PHE A 339 -15.07 1.03 -4.55
C PHE A 339 -15.77 -0.27 -4.18
N LEU A 340 -17.10 -0.24 -3.96
CA LEU A 340 -17.89 -1.44 -3.71
C LEU A 340 -17.87 -2.38 -4.91
N LEU A 341 -18.09 -1.85 -6.12
CA LEU A 341 -18.07 -2.62 -7.38
C LEU A 341 -16.69 -3.22 -7.65
N TRP A 342 -15.60 -2.46 -7.39
CA TRP A 342 -14.25 -2.96 -7.50
C TRP A 342 -13.98 -4.13 -6.53
N GLY A 343 -14.39 -3.99 -5.28
CA GLY A 343 -14.26 -5.05 -4.28
C GLY A 343 -15.06 -6.31 -4.67
N LEU A 344 -16.31 -6.13 -5.11
CA LEU A 344 -17.16 -7.21 -5.61
C LEU A 344 -16.52 -7.93 -6.80
N LEU A 345 -16.04 -7.18 -7.80
CA LEU A 345 -15.34 -7.73 -8.95
C LEU A 345 -14.13 -8.57 -8.54
N HIS A 346 -13.28 -8.06 -7.66
CA HIS A 346 -12.12 -8.82 -7.19
C HIS A 346 -12.52 -10.07 -6.39
N GLY A 347 -13.59 -10.01 -5.61
CA GLY A 347 -14.17 -11.19 -4.95
C GLY A 347 -14.58 -12.28 -5.95
N LEU A 348 -15.29 -11.88 -7.01
CA LEU A 348 -15.72 -12.79 -8.09
C LEU A 348 -14.52 -13.35 -8.89
N LEU A 349 -13.55 -12.51 -9.22
CA LEU A 349 -12.32 -12.92 -9.91
C LEU A 349 -11.49 -13.92 -9.08
N LEU A 350 -11.42 -13.74 -7.76
CA LEU A 350 -10.80 -14.72 -6.86
C LEU A 350 -11.57 -16.04 -6.83
N CYS A 351 -12.90 -16.01 -6.80
CA CYS A 351 -13.72 -17.22 -6.86
C CYS A 351 -13.51 -17.97 -8.19
N GLY A 352 -13.55 -17.24 -9.32
CA GLY A 352 -13.29 -17.82 -10.65
C GLY A 352 -11.87 -18.42 -10.76
N ASN A 353 -10.86 -17.69 -10.29
CA ASN A 353 -9.48 -18.18 -10.30
C ASN A 353 -9.31 -19.44 -9.41
N GLN A 354 -9.95 -19.50 -8.23
CA GLN A 354 -9.92 -20.70 -7.40
C GLN A 354 -10.69 -21.86 -8.03
N ALA A 355 -11.84 -21.60 -8.65
CA ALA A 355 -12.59 -22.63 -9.37
C ALA A 355 -11.77 -23.20 -10.53
N PHE A 356 -11.18 -22.34 -11.36
CA PHE A 356 -10.29 -22.74 -12.47
C PHE A 356 -9.12 -23.60 -11.97
N ARG A 357 -8.38 -23.12 -10.96
CA ARG A 357 -7.25 -23.90 -10.40
C ARG A 357 -7.65 -25.29 -9.89
N ARG A 358 -8.86 -25.44 -9.36
CA ARG A 358 -9.38 -26.76 -8.93
C ARG A 358 -9.74 -27.64 -10.11
N LEU A 359 -10.27 -27.07 -11.21
CA LEU A 359 -10.60 -27.83 -12.41
C LEU A 359 -9.37 -28.38 -13.10
N VAL A 360 -8.27 -27.59 -13.12
CA VAL A 360 -7.02 -28.00 -13.78
C VAL A 360 -6.06 -28.79 -12.87
N TYR A 361 -6.33 -28.84 -11.57
CA TYR A 361 -5.46 -29.51 -10.61
C TYR A 361 -5.31 -31.00 -10.93
N GLY A 362 -4.04 -31.46 -11.06
CA GLY A 362 -3.70 -32.86 -11.40
C GLY A 362 -3.98 -33.22 -12.86
N THR A 363 -4.30 -32.26 -13.72
CA THR A 363 -4.46 -32.47 -15.18
C THR A 363 -3.24 -31.99 -15.96
N PRO A 364 -3.01 -32.49 -17.20
CA PRO A 364 -1.93 -31.99 -18.06
C PRO A 364 -2.00 -30.48 -18.35
N VAL A 365 -3.17 -29.86 -18.19
CA VAL A 365 -3.35 -28.40 -18.31
C VAL A 365 -2.57 -27.67 -17.25
N GLN A 366 -2.51 -28.19 -16.02
CA GLN A 366 -1.73 -27.57 -14.95
C GLN A 366 -0.24 -27.49 -15.34
N ASP A 367 0.34 -28.59 -15.81
CA ASP A 367 1.75 -28.63 -16.21
C ASP A 367 2.00 -27.72 -17.43
N ALA A 368 1.04 -27.66 -18.36
CA ALA A 368 1.11 -26.80 -19.53
C ALA A 368 1.13 -25.31 -19.14
N LEU A 369 0.38 -24.89 -18.11
CA LEU A 369 0.36 -23.51 -17.65
C LEU A 369 1.71 -23.03 -17.08
N ASP A 370 2.56 -23.95 -16.65
CA ASP A 370 3.91 -23.64 -16.17
C ASP A 370 4.93 -23.49 -17.32
N LEU A 371 4.57 -23.87 -18.55
CA LEU A 371 5.41 -23.63 -19.72
C LEU A 371 5.54 -22.13 -20.02
N PRO A 372 6.75 -21.63 -20.40
CA PRO A 372 7.00 -20.20 -20.55
C PRO A 372 5.99 -19.44 -21.40
N PRO A 373 5.50 -19.93 -22.58
CA PRO A 373 4.52 -19.18 -23.38
C PRO A 373 3.17 -19.02 -22.67
N LEU A 374 2.65 -20.09 -22.05
CA LEU A 374 1.37 -20.06 -21.34
C LEU A 374 1.47 -19.32 -20.02
N HIS A 375 2.59 -19.42 -19.31
CA HIS A 375 2.89 -18.61 -18.15
C HIS A 375 2.84 -17.11 -18.51
N GLY A 376 3.53 -16.70 -19.57
CA GLY A 376 3.49 -15.32 -20.07
C GLY A 376 2.09 -14.85 -20.46
N LEU A 377 1.29 -15.72 -21.09
CA LEU A 377 -0.10 -15.42 -21.40
C LEU A 377 -0.95 -15.24 -20.14
N CYS A 378 -0.77 -16.07 -19.11
CA CYS A 378 -1.46 -15.92 -17.83
C CYS A 378 -1.11 -14.58 -17.15
N VAL A 379 0.16 -14.17 -17.17
CA VAL A 379 0.60 -12.85 -16.67
C VAL A 379 -0.09 -11.73 -17.44
N LEU A 380 -0.07 -11.79 -18.77
CA LEU A 380 -0.69 -10.77 -19.63
C LEU A 380 -2.21 -10.67 -19.40
N LEU A 381 -2.93 -11.79 -19.38
CA LEU A 381 -4.38 -11.81 -19.13
C LEU A 381 -4.71 -11.27 -17.74
N THR A 382 -3.94 -11.65 -16.73
CA THR A 382 -4.12 -11.12 -15.37
C THR A 382 -3.91 -9.61 -15.35
N PHE A 383 -2.86 -9.11 -16.00
CA PHE A 383 -2.57 -7.68 -16.10
C PHE A 383 -3.66 -6.91 -16.85
N VAL A 384 -4.17 -7.43 -17.96
CA VAL A 384 -5.29 -6.82 -18.70
C VAL A 384 -6.54 -6.71 -17.83
N CYS A 385 -6.93 -7.77 -17.12
CA CYS A 385 -8.07 -7.72 -16.20
C CYS A 385 -7.84 -6.74 -15.04
N LEU A 386 -6.62 -6.64 -14.52
CA LEU A 386 -6.26 -5.66 -13.49
C LEU A 386 -6.38 -4.23 -14.00
N ASN A 387 -5.99 -3.95 -15.25
CA ASN A 387 -6.15 -2.62 -15.85
C ASN A 387 -7.63 -2.21 -15.89
N VAL A 388 -8.53 -3.10 -16.33
CA VAL A 388 -9.98 -2.84 -16.31
C VAL A 388 -10.47 -2.62 -14.88
N SER A 389 -9.99 -3.41 -13.91
CA SER A 389 -10.39 -3.25 -12.51
C SER A 389 -9.93 -1.91 -11.90
N TRP A 390 -8.73 -1.44 -12.26
CA TRP A 390 -8.24 -0.14 -11.81
C TRP A 390 -9.05 1.02 -12.41
N VAL A 391 -9.57 0.90 -13.63
CA VAL A 391 -10.50 1.90 -14.18
C VAL A 391 -11.72 2.07 -13.29
N ILE A 392 -12.32 0.96 -12.82
CA ILE A 392 -13.46 1.01 -11.89
C ILE A 392 -13.07 1.66 -10.57
N PHE A 393 -11.89 1.35 -10.05
CA PHE A 393 -11.40 1.89 -8.78
C PHE A 393 -11.19 3.41 -8.79
N PHE A 394 -10.69 3.94 -9.92
CA PHE A 394 -10.34 5.36 -10.06
C PHE A 394 -11.43 6.22 -10.69
N ALA A 395 -12.48 5.61 -11.22
CA ALA A 395 -13.63 6.35 -11.71
C ALA A 395 -14.36 7.05 -10.57
N ASP A 396 -14.77 8.29 -10.79
CA ASP A 396 -15.54 9.10 -9.84
C ASP A 396 -16.99 8.65 -9.70
N SER A 397 -17.51 7.97 -10.74
CA SER A 397 -18.86 7.42 -10.77
C SER A 397 -18.92 6.10 -11.55
N PRO A 398 -19.94 5.24 -11.30
CA PRO A 398 -20.17 4.05 -12.12
C PRO A 398 -20.37 4.38 -13.61
N GLN A 399 -20.97 5.52 -13.92
CA GLN A 399 -21.18 5.99 -15.30
C GLN A 399 -19.84 6.28 -15.97
N THR A 400 -18.93 6.97 -15.31
CA THR A 400 -17.56 7.20 -15.78
C THR A 400 -16.81 5.90 -16.01
N ALA A 401 -16.93 4.93 -15.09
CA ALA A 401 -16.33 3.61 -15.26
C ALA A 401 -16.84 2.88 -16.50
N VAL A 402 -18.17 2.88 -16.72
CA VAL A 402 -18.79 2.27 -17.90
C VAL A 402 -18.35 2.99 -19.18
N HIS A 403 -18.34 4.32 -19.17
CA HIS A 403 -17.88 5.13 -20.31
C HIS A 403 -16.42 4.82 -20.67
N TYR A 404 -15.53 4.82 -19.67
CA TYR A 404 -14.11 4.52 -19.88
C TYR A 404 -13.88 3.11 -20.42
N VAL A 405 -14.49 2.10 -19.80
CA VAL A 405 -14.40 0.71 -20.27
C VAL A 405 -15.01 0.54 -21.65
N GLY A 406 -16.13 1.22 -21.94
CA GLY A 406 -16.71 1.28 -23.27
C GLY A 406 -15.75 1.85 -24.32
N SER A 407 -15.02 2.92 -23.97
CA SER A 407 -13.97 3.48 -24.83
C SER A 407 -12.81 2.50 -25.05
N MET A 408 -12.38 1.76 -24.02
CA MET A 408 -11.37 0.69 -24.18
C MET A 408 -11.81 -0.40 -25.17
N LEU A 409 -13.12 -0.64 -25.27
CA LEU A 409 -13.72 -1.61 -26.18
C LEU A 409 -14.08 -1.02 -27.55
N GLY A 410 -13.85 0.29 -27.79
CA GLY A 410 -14.15 0.98 -29.02
C GLY A 410 -15.63 1.34 -29.20
N LEU A 411 -16.43 1.32 -28.11
CA LEU A 411 -17.87 1.60 -28.18
C LEU A 411 -18.21 3.10 -28.20
N HIS A 412 -17.26 3.96 -27.78
CA HIS A 412 -17.45 5.40 -27.61
C HIS A 412 -16.40 6.25 -28.33
N GLY A 413 -15.70 5.68 -29.33
CA GLY A 413 -14.70 6.39 -30.13
C GLY A 413 -15.37 7.38 -31.11
N GLY A 414 -15.06 8.67 -30.97
CA GLY A 414 -15.35 9.66 -32.02
C GLY A 414 -14.41 9.49 -33.21
N GLU A 415 -14.81 10.01 -34.38
CA GLU A 415 -13.93 10.03 -35.55
C GLU A 415 -12.68 10.89 -35.25
N PRO A 416 -11.46 10.38 -35.56
CA PRO A 416 -10.24 11.14 -35.33
C PRO A 416 -10.21 12.38 -36.22
N ALA A 417 -9.80 13.53 -35.66
CA ALA A 417 -9.49 14.70 -36.45
C ALA A 417 -8.36 14.41 -37.46
N ALA A 418 -8.26 15.21 -38.55
CA ALA A 418 -7.24 15.03 -39.57
C ALA A 418 -5.83 14.96 -38.91
N ALA A 419 -5.23 13.79 -38.96
CA ALA A 419 -3.99 13.49 -38.23
C ALA A 419 -2.76 13.84 -39.08
N ALA A 420 -1.87 14.67 -38.55
CA ALA A 420 -0.61 15.05 -39.19
C ALA A 420 0.43 13.93 -39.16
N THR A 421 0.44 13.12 -38.07
CA THR A 421 1.40 12.03 -37.86
C THR A 421 0.68 10.73 -37.52
N TRP A 422 1.41 9.58 -37.56
CA TRP A 422 0.85 8.30 -37.10
C TRP A 422 0.47 8.35 -35.61
N LEU A 423 1.23 9.14 -34.82
CA LEU A 423 0.97 9.29 -33.38
C LEU A 423 -0.32 10.07 -33.13
N ASP A 424 -0.62 11.08 -33.96
CA ASP A 424 -1.89 11.81 -33.89
C ASP A 424 -3.08 10.93 -34.32
N ARG A 425 -2.86 9.87 -35.11
CA ARG A 425 -3.90 8.86 -35.42
C ARG A 425 -4.18 7.93 -34.24
N VAL A 426 -3.17 7.65 -33.39
CA VAL A 426 -3.28 6.79 -32.20
C VAL A 426 -3.81 7.57 -30.99
N LEU A 427 -3.47 8.87 -30.88
CA LEU A 427 -3.87 9.78 -29.81
C LEU A 427 -4.60 11.01 -30.39
N PRO A 428 -5.79 10.83 -30.98
CA PRO A 428 -6.40 11.83 -31.86
C PRO A 428 -7.01 13.03 -31.13
N HIS A 429 -7.37 12.89 -29.83
CA HIS A 429 -8.09 13.92 -29.10
C HIS A 429 -7.20 14.96 -28.43
N GLY A 430 -5.88 14.75 -28.43
CA GLY A 430 -4.93 15.74 -27.91
C GLY A 430 -4.93 15.90 -26.38
N TYR A 431 -5.50 14.96 -25.64
CA TYR A 431 -5.42 14.97 -24.17
C TYR A 431 -4.00 14.73 -23.68
N VAL A 432 -3.22 13.97 -24.44
CA VAL A 432 -1.80 13.69 -24.21
C VAL A 432 -1.07 13.73 -25.55
N HIS A 433 0.21 14.12 -25.55
CA HIS A 433 0.92 14.39 -26.79
C HIS A 433 2.27 13.70 -26.87
N GLY A 434 2.62 13.27 -28.07
CA GLY A 434 3.95 12.88 -28.47
C GLY A 434 4.55 11.71 -27.67
N TRP A 435 5.85 11.59 -27.71
CA TRP A 435 6.60 10.55 -27.01
C TRP A 435 6.53 10.66 -25.50
N SER A 436 6.26 11.84 -24.94
CA SER A 436 6.06 12.05 -23.51
C SER A 436 4.88 11.27 -22.94
N ALA A 437 3.88 10.94 -23.76
CA ALA A 437 2.76 10.08 -23.36
C ALA A 437 3.11 8.59 -23.39
N LEU A 438 3.98 8.14 -24.29
CA LEU A 438 4.30 6.71 -24.45
C LEU A 438 5.48 6.25 -23.61
N LEU A 439 6.52 7.08 -23.46
CA LEU A 439 7.76 6.68 -22.78
C LEU A 439 7.56 6.27 -21.32
N PRO A 440 6.80 7.00 -20.46
CA PRO A 440 6.64 6.60 -19.07
C PRO A 440 5.93 5.25 -18.88
N PRO A 441 4.79 4.93 -19.58
CA PRO A 441 4.19 3.61 -19.51
C PRO A 441 5.09 2.49 -20.03
N LEU A 442 5.80 2.70 -21.16
CA LEU A 442 6.73 1.70 -21.69
C LEU A 442 7.89 1.42 -20.73
N ALA A 443 8.49 2.48 -20.17
CA ALA A 443 9.53 2.35 -19.15
C ALA A 443 9.00 1.63 -17.91
N GLY A 444 7.79 1.98 -17.45
CA GLY A 444 7.13 1.33 -16.33
C GLY A 444 6.89 -0.16 -16.56
N LEU A 445 6.39 -0.55 -17.73
CA LEU A 445 6.20 -1.96 -18.12
C LEU A 445 7.54 -2.72 -18.13
N LEU A 446 8.58 -2.13 -18.72
CA LEU A 446 9.92 -2.72 -18.71
C LEU A 446 10.42 -2.95 -17.28
N LEU A 447 10.27 -1.96 -16.40
CA LEU A 447 10.70 -2.05 -15.00
C LEU A 447 9.94 -3.16 -14.25
N VAL A 448 8.62 -3.26 -14.40
CA VAL A 448 7.82 -4.23 -13.63
C VAL A 448 7.94 -5.66 -14.13
N TRP A 449 8.19 -5.88 -15.43
CA TRP A 449 8.26 -7.22 -16.01
C TRP A 449 9.68 -7.75 -16.15
N ALA A 450 10.65 -6.92 -16.54
CA ALA A 450 12.01 -7.38 -16.83
C ALA A 450 12.96 -7.28 -15.64
N LEU A 451 12.73 -6.34 -14.70
CA LEU A 451 13.66 -6.12 -13.60
C LEU A 451 13.20 -6.76 -12.28
N PRO A 452 14.14 -7.08 -11.37
CA PRO A 452 13.82 -7.43 -9.99
C PRO A 452 13.22 -6.23 -9.25
N ASN A 453 12.38 -6.50 -8.25
CA ASN A 453 11.84 -5.42 -7.41
C ASN A 453 12.88 -4.87 -6.41
N SER A 454 12.56 -3.72 -5.77
CA SER A 454 13.46 -3.07 -4.82
C SER A 454 13.86 -3.96 -3.64
N ARG A 455 12.92 -4.77 -3.17
CA ARG A 455 13.17 -5.72 -2.07
C ARG A 455 14.18 -6.79 -2.48
N GLU A 456 14.00 -7.41 -3.65
CA GLU A 456 14.93 -8.43 -4.18
C GLU A 456 16.33 -7.86 -4.37
N LEU A 457 16.42 -6.62 -4.85
CA LEU A 457 17.70 -5.92 -5.06
C LEU A 457 18.44 -5.63 -3.76
N VAL A 458 17.71 -5.25 -2.69
CA VAL A 458 18.29 -4.74 -1.44
C VAL A 458 18.37 -5.82 -0.36
N LEU A 459 17.33 -6.62 -0.19
CA LEU A 459 17.22 -7.61 0.90
C LEU A 459 17.47 -9.04 0.43
N GLY A 460 17.54 -9.28 -0.88
CA GLY A 460 17.72 -10.61 -1.48
C GLY A 460 16.42 -11.41 -1.56
N HIS A 461 16.52 -12.62 -2.16
CA HIS A 461 15.37 -13.52 -2.32
C HIS A 461 14.87 -14.07 -0.99
N ARG A 462 13.55 -14.28 -0.89
CA ARG A 462 12.89 -14.82 0.31
C ARG A 462 13.34 -16.22 0.70
N ASP A 463 13.71 -17.05 -0.28
CA ASP A 463 13.87 -18.49 -0.08
C ASP A 463 15.25 -18.94 0.38
N GLY A 464 16.16 -18.01 0.69
CA GLY A 464 17.50 -18.41 1.18
C GLY A 464 18.29 -19.32 0.22
N SER A 465 17.79 -19.58 -0.98
CA SER A 465 18.43 -20.41 -1.99
C SER A 465 19.61 -19.66 -2.62
N ARG A 466 20.73 -19.59 -1.88
CA ARG A 466 22.03 -19.38 -2.50
C ARG A 466 22.41 -20.69 -3.18
N PRO A 467 22.72 -20.72 -4.49
CA PRO A 467 23.41 -21.85 -5.04
C PRO A 467 24.74 -22.02 -4.30
N ALA A 468 24.91 -23.11 -3.60
CA ALA A 468 26.16 -23.48 -2.97
C ALA A 468 27.21 -23.66 -4.10
N GLY A 469 28.20 -22.74 -4.16
CA GLY A 469 29.35 -22.91 -5.04
C GLY A 469 29.71 -21.80 -6.00
N ALA A 470 29.28 -20.54 -5.81
CA ALA A 470 29.71 -19.44 -6.66
C ALA A 470 30.94 -18.71 -6.06
N PRO A 471 32.15 -18.89 -6.65
CA PRO A 471 33.38 -18.32 -6.07
C PRO A 471 33.75 -16.95 -6.66
N ALA A 472 34.79 -16.38 -6.14
CA ALA A 472 35.65 -15.22 -6.48
C ALA A 472 35.27 -14.25 -7.63
N LEU A 473 34.72 -14.72 -8.75
CA LEU A 473 34.21 -13.90 -9.87
C LEU A 473 32.96 -13.07 -9.49
N GLU A 474 32.14 -13.60 -8.59
CA GLU A 474 30.95 -12.91 -8.06
C GLU A 474 31.35 -11.76 -7.15
N ASP A 475 32.43 -11.87 -6.39
CA ASP A 475 32.92 -10.81 -5.51
C ASP A 475 33.61 -9.65 -6.27
N ALA A 476 34.25 -9.91 -7.39
CA ALA A 476 34.78 -8.89 -8.29
C ALA A 476 33.63 -8.15 -9.02
N ARG A 477 32.65 -8.92 -9.55
CA ARG A 477 31.41 -8.39 -10.15
C ARG A 477 30.60 -7.58 -9.14
N ARG A 478 30.53 -8.02 -7.87
CA ARG A 478 29.91 -7.30 -6.76
C ARG A 478 30.62 -6.00 -6.41
N ARG A 479 31.95 -5.91 -6.54
CA ARG A 479 32.72 -4.67 -6.26
C ARG A 479 32.54 -3.62 -7.34
N VAL A 480 32.58 -3.99 -8.61
CA VAL A 480 32.27 -3.09 -9.74
C VAL A 480 30.79 -2.69 -9.69
N ASN A 481 29.88 -3.61 -9.42
CA ASN A 481 28.45 -3.33 -9.26
C ASN A 481 28.18 -2.39 -8.07
N ARG A 482 28.92 -2.46 -6.95
CA ARG A 482 28.72 -1.56 -5.80
C ARG A 482 29.01 -0.10 -6.14
N ARG A 483 30.05 0.19 -6.93
CA ARG A 483 30.36 1.58 -7.35
C ARG A 483 29.32 2.12 -8.33
N LEU A 484 28.94 1.32 -9.32
CA LEU A 484 27.88 1.67 -10.26
C LEU A 484 26.53 1.84 -9.54
N TRP A 485 26.25 0.97 -8.58
CA TRP A 485 25.04 1.05 -7.75
C TRP A 485 25.03 2.32 -6.91
N ALA A 486 26.16 2.67 -6.26
CA ALA A 486 26.27 3.90 -5.50
C ALA A 486 26.09 5.15 -6.39
N LEU A 487 26.70 5.18 -7.58
CA LEU A 487 26.51 6.25 -8.55
C LEU A 487 25.05 6.37 -9.01
N LEU A 488 24.39 5.25 -9.29
CA LEU A 488 22.98 5.22 -9.63
C LEU A 488 22.11 5.80 -8.50
N LEU A 489 22.36 5.40 -7.26
CA LEU A 489 21.62 5.92 -6.10
C LEU A 489 21.85 7.43 -5.92
N VAL A 490 23.07 7.92 -6.12
CA VAL A 490 23.37 9.35 -6.07
C VAL A 490 22.60 10.07 -7.18
N LEU A 491 22.65 9.57 -8.42
CA LEU A 491 21.92 10.16 -9.54
C LEU A 491 20.40 10.17 -9.28
N LEU A 492 19.82 9.05 -8.83
CA LEU A 492 18.40 8.97 -8.49
C LEU A 492 18.03 9.94 -7.37
N THR A 493 18.92 10.12 -6.38
CA THR A 493 18.70 11.09 -5.30
C THR A 493 18.69 12.51 -5.85
N ILE A 494 19.69 12.89 -6.65
CA ILE A 494 19.78 14.24 -7.23
C ILE A 494 18.55 14.54 -8.09
N VAL A 495 18.21 13.65 -9.02
CA VAL A 495 17.06 13.83 -9.92
C VAL A 495 15.75 13.92 -9.10
N SER A 496 15.57 13.04 -8.10
CA SER A 496 14.40 13.09 -7.25
C SER A 496 14.29 14.40 -6.45
N LEU A 497 15.39 14.88 -5.89
CA LEU A 497 15.42 16.14 -5.14
C LEU A 497 15.13 17.35 -6.04
N LEU A 498 15.62 17.35 -7.28
CA LEU A 498 15.35 18.43 -8.26
C LEU A 498 13.88 18.46 -8.68
N LEU A 499 13.22 17.32 -8.75
CA LEU A 499 11.81 17.22 -9.16
C LEU A 499 10.82 17.46 -8.02
N LEU A 500 11.23 17.37 -6.75
CA LEU A 500 10.34 17.54 -5.59
C LEU A 500 9.58 18.87 -5.52
N PRO A 501 10.20 20.05 -5.83
CA PRO A 501 9.52 21.34 -5.71
C PRO A 501 8.29 21.52 -6.60
N GLY A 502 8.22 20.81 -7.72
CA GLY A 502 7.11 20.89 -8.69
C GLY A 502 5.95 19.93 -8.42
N ARG A 503 5.96 19.20 -7.31
CA ARG A 503 4.97 18.16 -7.05
C ARG A 503 3.64 18.68 -6.53
N THR A 504 2.56 18.19 -7.12
CA THR A 504 1.21 18.27 -6.55
C THR A 504 0.99 17.12 -5.54
N ALA A 505 0.13 17.36 -4.54
CA ALA A 505 -0.22 16.31 -3.57
C ALA A 505 -0.96 15.17 -4.28
N VAL A 506 -0.67 13.92 -3.92
CA VAL A 506 -1.38 12.75 -4.48
C VAL A 506 -2.63 12.49 -3.64
N PRO A 507 -3.84 12.66 -4.20
CA PRO A 507 -5.10 12.71 -3.42
C PRO A 507 -5.53 11.37 -2.80
N TRP A 508 -5.06 10.24 -3.30
CA TRP A 508 -5.59 8.91 -2.96
C TRP A 508 -4.97 8.24 -1.71
N LEU A 509 -4.06 8.91 -1.02
CA LEU A 509 -3.53 8.44 0.27
C LEU A 509 -4.41 8.81 1.49
N TRP A 510 -5.52 9.51 1.30
CA TRP A 510 -6.38 10.04 2.39
C TRP A 510 -7.79 9.53 2.35
#